data_6e91ae081cba97280d7a7a2e63625762
#
_entry.id   6e91ae081cba97280d7a7a2e63625762
#
_cell.length_a   1.000
_cell.length_b   1.000
_cell.length_c   1.000
_cell.angle_alpha   90.00
_cell.angle_beta   90.00
_cell.angle_gamma   90.00
#
_symmetry.space_group_name_H-M   'P 1'
#
loop_
_entity.id
_entity.type
_entity.pdbx_description
1 polymer ?
#
loop_
_entity_poly.entity_id
_entity_poly.type
_entity_poly.pdbx_seq_one_letter_code
_entity_poly.pdbx_strand_id
1 'polypeptide(L)'
;MRKFAILMAGLAALAQGHPAMAKPAGGVAAAVADAGRPAEDKARDAARKPAEMLAFARIRPGMKLGELLPGNGYFTRILAKAVGPRGKIYAWLPGEGPSKFVERFDPVAKAYSNVTLVRGTVFAAPEKVDLVWTSQNYHDLFLRGGNADATNAAVFAALKPGGTYLVIDHRGGAGTGTSEAGTLHRIDEAAVIVGVEKAGFVLDDEDMSLRRADDDHTQPVFKLHDATDQMVLRFRKPVK
;
A
#
# COMPACT_ATOMS: atom_id res chain seq x y z
N MET A 1 -58.06 37.15 -10.64
CA MET A 1 -57.67 35.80 -10.25
C MET A 1 -56.42 35.45 -11.02
N ARG A 2 -55.23 35.52 -10.37
CA ARG A 2 -53.92 35.22 -10.99
C ARG A 2 -53.54 33.78 -10.59
N LYS A 3 -53.37 32.88 -11.56
CA LYS A 3 -52.95 31.51 -11.36
C LYS A 3 -51.40 31.49 -11.24
N PHE A 4 -50.87 31.11 -10.11
CA PHE A 4 -49.46 30.78 -9.93
C PHE A 4 -49.22 29.36 -10.45
N ALA A 5 -48.32 29.23 -11.41
CA ALA A 5 -47.77 27.94 -11.85
C ALA A 5 -46.50 27.64 -11.03
N ILE A 6 -46.52 26.55 -10.27
CA ILE A 6 -45.34 26.06 -9.52
C ILE A 6 -44.53 25.19 -10.47
N LEU A 7 -43.33 25.64 -10.79
CA LEU A 7 -42.36 24.88 -11.60
C LEU A 7 -41.59 23.92 -10.66
N MET A 8 -41.85 22.64 -10.77
CA MET A 8 -41.09 21.60 -10.07
C MET A 8 -39.79 21.33 -10.83
N ALA A 9 -38.66 21.79 -10.30
CA ALA A 9 -37.35 21.45 -10.81
C ALA A 9 -36.95 20.04 -10.29
N GLY A 10 -36.95 19.06 -11.18
CA GLY A 10 -36.48 17.71 -10.87
C GLY A 10 -34.95 17.70 -10.74
N LEU A 11 -34.46 17.35 -9.55
CA LEU A 11 -33.04 17.11 -9.29
C LEU A 11 -32.66 15.74 -9.88
N ALA A 12 -31.98 15.74 -11.03
CA ALA A 12 -31.39 14.52 -11.58
C ALA A 12 -30.13 14.18 -10.78
N ALA A 13 -30.18 13.14 -9.95
CA ALA A 13 -29.02 12.59 -9.27
C ALA A 13 -28.10 11.92 -10.31
N LEU A 14 -26.97 12.53 -10.60
CA LEU A 14 -25.90 11.90 -11.37
C LEU A 14 -25.31 10.77 -10.52
N ALA A 15 -25.69 9.53 -10.84
CA ALA A 15 -25.00 8.35 -10.33
C ALA A 15 -23.58 8.36 -10.87
N GLN A 16 -22.60 8.72 -10.03
CA GLN A 16 -21.19 8.55 -10.34
C GLN A 16 -20.89 7.05 -10.34
N GLY A 17 -20.90 6.46 -11.54
CA GLY A 17 -20.49 5.08 -11.75
C GLY A 17 -19.03 4.97 -11.37
N HIS A 18 -18.72 4.17 -10.34
CA HIS A 18 -17.35 3.77 -10.04
C HIS A 18 -16.79 3.05 -11.27
N PRO A 19 -15.60 3.41 -11.74
CA PRO A 19 -15.00 2.69 -12.87
C PRO A 19 -14.80 1.22 -12.47
N ALA A 20 -15.34 0.32 -13.30
CA ALA A 20 -15.15 -1.11 -13.12
C ALA A 20 -13.64 -1.41 -13.01
N MET A 21 -13.23 -2.13 -11.96
CA MET A 21 -11.83 -2.53 -11.77
C MET A 21 -11.31 -3.25 -13.02
N ALA A 22 -10.20 -2.78 -13.56
CA ALA A 22 -9.57 -3.40 -14.72
C ALA A 22 -9.17 -4.84 -14.38
N LYS A 23 -9.52 -5.78 -15.27
CA LYS A 23 -9.14 -7.20 -15.14
C LYS A 23 -7.62 -7.31 -15.00
N PRO A 24 -7.10 -8.05 -13.99
CA PRO A 24 -5.66 -8.17 -13.79
C PRO A 24 -4.96 -8.64 -15.07
N ALA A 25 -3.82 -8.03 -15.41
CA ALA A 25 -3.00 -8.49 -16.52
C ALA A 25 -2.55 -9.95 -16.25
N GLY A 26 -2.44 -10.79 -17.28
CA GLY A 26 -2.16 -12.22 -17.13
C GLY A 26 -0.96 -12.55 -16.23
N GLY A 27 0.05 -11.65 -16.16
CA GLY A 27 1.19 -11.77 -15.25
C GLY A 27 0.82 -11.63 -13.77
N VAL A 28 -0.14 -10.77 -13.40
CA VAL A 28 -0.60 -10.59 -12.02
C VAL A 28 -1.38 -11.81 -11.56
N ALA A 29 -2.32 -12.31 -12.37
CA ALA A 29 -3.10 -13.50 -12.02
C ALA A 29 -2.20 -14.73 -11.82
N ALA A 30 -1.21 -14.94 -12.69
CA ALA A 30 -0.23 -16.01 -12.56
C ALA A 30 0.65 -15.86 -11.31
N ALA A 31 1.04 -14.63 -10.96
CA ALA A 31 1.85 -14.37 -9.76
C ALA A 31 1.08 -14.67 -8.47
N VAL A 32 -0.21 -14.34 -8.41
CA VAL A 32 -1.08 -14.67 -7.27
C VAL A 32 -1.33 -16.17 -7.18
N ALA A 33 -1.55 -16.85 -8.31
CA ALA A 33 -1.79 -18.28 -8.38
C ALA A 33 -0.53 -19.15 -8.26
N ASP A 34 0.67 -18.54 -8.07
CA ASP A 34 1.95 -19.28 -8.03
C ASP A 34 1.92 -20.39 -6.99
N ALA A 35 2.14 -21.64 -7.45
CA ALA A 35 2.15 -22.82 -6.60
C ALA A 35 3.25 -22.77 -5.52
N GLY A 36 4.36 -22.08 -5.79
CA GLY A 36 5.48 -21.89 -4.87
C GLY A 36 5.22 -20.95 -3.69
N ARG A 37 4.08 -20.28 -3.63
CA ARG A 37 3.70 -19.45 -2.47
C ARG A 37 3.33 -20.33 -1.28
N PRO A 38 3.74 -19.96 -0.04
CA PRO A 38 3.36 -20.65 1.19
C PRO A 38 1.83 -20.78 1.34
N ALA A 39 1.38 -21.87 1.93
CA ALA A 39 -0.05 -22.11 2.17
C ALA A 39 -0.67 -21.03 3.08
N GLU A 40 0.08 -20.60 4.10
CA GLU A 40 -0.29 -19.53 5.03
C GLU A 40 -0.47 -18.19 4.33
N ASP A 41 0.34 -17.88 3.30
CA ASP A 41 0.16 -16.70 2.48
C ASP A 41 -1.15 -16.79 1.67
N LYS A 42 -1.39 -17.94 1.01
CA LYS A 42 -2.59 -18.16 0.19
C LYS A 42 -3.87 -18.11 1.00
N ALA A 43 -3.85 -18.58 2.26
CA ALA A 43 -4.99 -18.51 3.16
C ALA A 43 -5.44 -17.06 3.44
N ARG A 44 -4.55 -16.08 3.28
CA ARG A 44 -4.82 -14.66 3.49
C ARG A 44 -5.33 -13.92 2.24
N ASP A 45 -5.29 -14.56 1.06
CA ASP A 45 -5.57 -13.89 -0.22
C ASP A 45 -7.01 -13.33 -0.27
N ALA A 46 -7.99 -14.04 0.29
CA ALA A 46 -9.38 -13.58 0.32
C ALA A 46 -9.54 -12.26 1.08
N ALA A 47 -8.78 -12.07 2.16
CA ALA A 47 -8.82 -10.87 2.98
C ALA A 47 -7.95 -9.74 2.40
N ARG A 48 -6.79 -10.07 1.82
CA ARG A 48 -5.80 -9.10 1.33
C ARG A 48 -5.97 -8.73 -0.14
N LYS A 49 -6.79 -9.45 -0.89
CA LYS A 49 -7.15 -9.21 -2.29
C LYS A 49 -5.95 -8.84 -3.18
N PRO A 50 -4.88 -9.67 -3.23
CA PRO A 50 -3.62 -9.29 -3.86
C PRO A 50 -3.76 -8.97 -5.36
N ALA A 51 -4.66 -9.65 -6.08
CA ALA A 51 -4.86 -9.38 -7.50
C ALA A 51 -5.42 -7.97 -7.75
N GLU A 52 -6.39 -7.56 -6.93
CA GLU A 52 -7.00 -6.24 -6.96
C GLU A 52 -5.98 -5.16 -6.56
N MET A 53 -5.20 -5.39 -5.50
CA MET A 53 -4.17 -4.45 -5.05
C MET A 53 -3.10 -4.23 -6.11
N LEU A 54 -2.60 -5.30 -6.78
CA LEU A 54 -1.62 -5.16 -7.85
C LEU A 54 -2.22 -4.47 -9.08
N ALA A 55 -3.49 -4.72 -9.39
CA ALA A 55 -4.20 -4.05 -10.49
C ALA A 55 -4.37 -2.55 -10.20
N PHE A 56 -4.81 -2.19 -8.98
CA PHE A 56 -4.93 -0.82 -8.54
C PHE A 56 -3.59 -0.08 -8.56
N ALA A 57 -2.51 -0.75 -8.13
CA ALA A 57 -1.14 -0.24 -8.22
C ALA A 57 -0.59 -0.19 -9.66
N ARG A 58 -1.32 -0.73 -10.64
CA ARG A 58 -0.92 -0.79 -12.06
C ARG A 58 0.41 -1.50 -12.28
N ILE A 59 0.64 -2.60 -11.53
CA ILE A 59 1.87 -3.40 -11.65
C ILE A 59 1.99 -4.00 -13.05
N ARG A 60 3.19 -3.91 -13.65
CA ARG A 60 3.51 -4.43 -14.97
C ARG A 60 4.86 -5.13 -14.97
N PRO A 61 5.07 -6.11 -15.88
CA PRO A 61 6.36 -6.73 -16.09
C PRO A 61 7.47 -5.70 -16.37
N GLY A 62 8.64 -5.93 -15.80
CA GLY A 62 9.83 -5.07 -15.98
C GLY A 62 9.90 -3.87 -15.06
N MET A 63 8.87 -3.57 -14.26
CA MET A 63 8.89 -2.46 -13.29
C MET A 63 9.96 -2.68 -12.22
N LYS A 64 10.51 -1.56 -11.72
CA LYS A 64 11.40 -1.51 -10.57
C LYS A 64 10.61 -0.94 -9.39
N LEU A 65 10.54 -1.71 -8.31
CA LEU A 65 9.71 -1.39 -7.16
C LEU A 65 10.55 -1.23 -5.90
N GLY A 66 10.16 -0.30 -5.03
CA GLY A 66 10.51 -0.31 -3.63
C GLY A 66 9.41 -1.01 -2.83
N GLU A 67 9.75 -1.79 -1.82
CA GLU A 67 8.81 -2.33 -0.85
C GLU A 67 9.29 -1.99 0.55
N LEU A 68 8.50 -1.20 1.28
CA LEU A 68 8.82 -0.81 2.65
C LEU A 68 8.31 -1.88 3.62
N LEU A 69 9.17 -2.26 4.58
CA LEU A 69 8.81 -3.16 5.68
C LEU A 69 8.10 -4.44 5.20
N PRO A 70 8.72 -5.28 4.36
CA PRO A 70 8.09 -6.38 3.64
C PRO A 70 7.53 -7.49 4.55
N GLY A 71 7.75 -7.41 5.86
CA GLY A 71 7.35 -8.42 6.84
C GLY A 71 7.93 -9.79 6.51
N ASN A 72 7.07 -10.81 6.42
CA ASN A 72 7.46 -12.17 6.01
C ASN A 72 7.45 -12.36 4.48
N GLY A 73 7.34 -11.28 3.70
CA GLY A 73 7.43 -11.31 2.24
C GLY A 73 6.16 -11.73 1.50
N TYR A 74 4.99 -11.57 2.10
CA TYR A 74 3.71 -11.90 1.44
C TYR A 74 3.58 -11.20 0.06
N PHE A 75 3.66 -9.87 0.03
CA PHE A 75 3.60 -9.15 -1.24
C PHE A 75 4.89 -9.26 -2.04
N THR A 76 6.06 -9.36 -1.39
CA THR A 76 7.35 -9.51 -2.09
C THR A 76 7.31 -10.67 -3.08
N ARG A 77 6.79 -11.85 -2.66
CA ARG A 77 6.70 -13.04 -3.51
C ARG A 77 5.83 -12.80 -4.75
N ILE A 78 4.68 -12.16 -4.55
CA ILE A 78 3.74 -11.84 -5.63
C ILE A 78 4.33 -10.77 -6.56
N LEU A 79 4.87 -9.69 -5.98
CA LEU A 79 5.48 -8.59 -6.73
C LEU A 79 6.67 -9.07 -7.57
N ALA A 80 7.57 -9.89 -6.99
CA ALA A 80 8.72 -10.44 -7.69
C ALA A 80 8.33 -11.25 -8.94
N LYS A 81 7.28 -12.06 -8.82
CA LYS A 81 6.73 -12.83 -9.95
C LYS A 81 6.02 -11.95 -10.96
N ALA A 82 5.23 -10.96 -10.49
CA ALA A 82 4.47 -10.08 -11.36
C ALA A 82 5.35 -9.17 -12.23
N VAL A 83 6.44 -8.63 -11.66
CA VAL A 83 7.39 -7.83 -12.44
C VAL A 83 8.33 -8.70 -13.29
N GLY A 84 8.50 -9.97 -12.93
CA GLY A 84 9.30 -10.94 -13.68
C GLY A 84 10.81 -10.66 -13.68
N PRO A 85 11.62 -11.42 -14.46
CA PRO A 85 13.07 -11.41 -14.35
C PRO A 85 13.73 -10.10 -14.81
N ARG A 86 13.04 -9.27 -15.59
CA ARG A 86 13.52 -7.94 -16.00
C ARG A 86 13.16 -6.83 -15.01
N GLY A 87 12.24 -7.10 -14.07
CA GLY A 87 11.87 -6.20 -12.97
C GLY A 87 12.81 -6.35 -11.78
N LYS A 88 12.68 -5.45 -10.81
CA LYS A 88 13.43 -5.46 -9.54
C LYS A 88 12.55 -5.09 -8.38
N ILE A 89 12.78 -5.70 -7.23
CA ILE A 89 12.19 -5.34 -5.94
C ILE A 89 13.34 -4.95 -5.00
N TYR A 90 13.31 -3.71 -4.51
CA TYR A 90 14.17 -3.22 -3.45
C TYR A 90 13.38 -3.22 -2.15
N ALA A 91 13.49 -4.31 -1.39
CA ALA A 91 12.79 -4.49 -0.13
C ALA A 91 13.57 -3.80 1.00
N TRP A 92 12.97 -2.84 1.68
CA TRP A 92 13.64 -2.05 2.72
C TRP A 92 13.22 -2.48 4.11
N LEU A 93 14.27 -2.69 4.94
CA LEU A 93 14.14 -2.85 6.40
C LEU A 93 15.05 -1.82 7.10
N PRO A 94 14.55 -1.13 8.14
CA PRO A 94 15.31 -0.09 8.83
C PRO A 94 16.53 -0.63 9.57
N GLY A 95 17.52 0.26 9.78
CA GLY A 95 18.76 -0.03 10.50
C GLY A 95 19.76 -0.87 9.71
N GLU A 96 20.96 -1.05 10.23
CA GLU A 96 22.07 -1.74 9.54
C GLU A 96 22.50 -3.05 10.24
N GLY A 97 22.18 -3.20 11.53
CA GLY A 97 22.55 -4.36 12.33
C GLY A 97 21.66 -5.58 12.12
N PRO A 98 22.00 -6.72 12.74
CA PRO A 98 21.15 -7.90 12.78
C PRO A 98 19.78 -7.58 13.39
N SER A 99 18.71 -8.16 12.85
CA SER A 99 17.38 -8.04 13.41
C SER A 99 16.53 -9.25 13.05
N LYS A 100 15.56 -9.56 13.90
CA LYS A 100 14.57 -10.64 13.65
C LYS A 100 13.79 -10.41 12.33
N PHE A 101 13.60 -9.16 11.92
CA PHE A 101 12.94 -8.86 10.65
C PHE A 101 13.80 -9.26 9.46
N VAL A 102 15.13 -9.02 9.54
CA VAL A 102 16.08 -9.46 8.51
C VAL A 102 16.14 -10.98 8.45
N GLU A 103 16.28 -11.65 9.59
CA GLU A 103 16.33 -13.11 9.66
C GLU A 103 15.09 -13.76 9.03
N ARG A 104 13.91 -13.20 9.26
CA ARG A 104 12.64 -13.69 8.68
C ARG A 104 12.54 -13.42 7.17
N PHE A 105 13.06 -12.29 6.72
CA PHE A 105 12.95 -11.88 5.32
C PHE A 105 14.05 -12.47 4.42
N ASP A 106 15.23 -12.76 4.95
CA ASP A 106 16.40 -13.24 4.21
C ASP A 106 16.13 -14.47 3.33
N PRO A 107 15.36 -15.49 3.77
CA PRO A 107 14.98 -16.60 2.90
C PRO A 107 14.18 -16.18 1.67
N VAL A 108 13.33 -15.14 1.81
CA VAL A 108 12.54 -14.60 0.69
C VAL A 108 13.47 -13.89 -0.29
N ALA A 109 14.35 -13.02 0.20
CA ALA A 109 15.30 -12.31 -0.65
C ALA A 109 16.20 -13.28 -1.43
N LYS A 110 16.63 -14.40 -0.80
CA LYS A 110 17.44 -15.44 -1.45
C LYS A 110 16.68 -16.27 -2.48
N ALA A 111 15.37 -16.47 -2.29
CA ALA A 111 14.54 -17.27 -3.19
C ALA A 111 14.25 -16.60 -4.55
N TYR A 112 14.37 -15.28 -4.63
CA TYR A 112 14.02 -14.50 -5.82
C TYR A 112 15.20 -13.66 -6.29
N SER A 113 15.81 -14.01 -7.43
CA SER A 113 16.99 -13.32 -7.99
C SER A 113 16.76 -11.84 -8.33
N ASN A 114 15.50 -11.43 -8.43
CA ASN A 114 15.11 -10.04 -8.71
C ASN A 114 14.68 -9.28 -7.43
N VAL A 115 14.88 -9.86 -6.24
CA VAL A 115 14.66 -9.20 -4.94
C VAL A 115 16.00 -8.86 -4.31
N THR A 116 16.15 -7.64 -3.82
CA THR A 116 17.33 -7.15 -3.11
C THR A 116 16.88 -6.52 -1.80
N LEU A 117 17.42 -7.02 -0.67
CA LEU A 117 17.24 -6.36 0.62
C LEU A 117 18.11 -5.10 0.66
N VAL A 118 17.50 -3.96 0.91
CA VAL A 118 18.17 -2.69 1.16
C VAL A 118 17.99 -2.29 2.62
N ARG A 119 19.03 -1.69 3.21
CA ARG A 119 19.11 -1.33 4.63
C ARG A 119 19.44 0.15 4.77
N GLY A 120 19.14 0.72 5.92
CA GLY A 120 19.44 2.11 6.24
C GLY A 120 18.35 2.74 7.10
N THR A 121 18.56 3.98 7.51
CA THR A 121 17.60 4.73 8.35
C THR A 121 16.34 5.12 7.60
N VAL A 122 16.43 5.28 6.26
CA VAL A 122 15.33 5.52 5.35
C VAL A 122 15.49 4.68 4.10
N PHE A 123 14.42 4.55 3.33
CA PHE A 123 14.45 3.83 2.05
C PHE A 123 15.39 4.51 1.04
N ALA A 124 16.33 3.75 0.50
CA ALA A 124 17.23 4.20 -0.57
C ALA A 124 17.44 3.07 -1.57
N ALA A 125 16.86 3.21 -2.76
CA ALA A 125 17.14 2.30 -3.87
C ALA A 125 18.38 2.78 -4.65
N PRO A 126 19.19 1.87 -5.24
CA PRO A 126 20.39 2.23 -6.01
C PRO A 126 20.06 2.93 -7.35
N GLU A 127 18.79 2.93 -7.75
CA GLU A 127 18.29 3.57 -8.96
C GLU A 127 16.86 4.09 -8.75
N LYS A 128 16.37 4.93 -9.67
CA LYS A 128 14.97 5.40 -9.60
C LYS A 128 14.00 4.27 -9.87
N VAL A 129 12.97 4.18 -9.02
CA VAL A 129 11.94 3.15 -9.09
C VAL A 129 10.63 3.70 -9.69
N ASP A 130 9.82 2.80 -10.24
CA ASP A 130 8.54 3.13 -10.86
C ASP A 130 7.42 3.28 -9.81
N LEU A 131 7.52 2.48 -8.74
CA LEU A 131 6.53 2.45 -7.65
C LEU A 131 7.21 2.10 -6.33
N VAL A 132 6.71 2.67 -5.23
CA VAL A 132 7.00 2.21 -3.87
C VAL A 132 5.72 1.68 -3.23
N TRP A 133 5.84 0.55 -2.55
CA TRP A 133 4.75 -0.20 -1.92
C TRP A 133 4.95 -0.27 -0.41
N THR A 134 3.90 -0.03 0.37
CA THR A 134 3.85 -0.35 1.81
C THR A 134 2.49 -0.96 2.14
N SER A 135 2.45 -1.98 3.01
CA SER A 135 1.21 -2.68 3.33
C SER A 135 1.16 -3.15 4.77
N GLN A 136 0.17 -2.63 5.50
CA GLN A 136 -0.11 -2.95 6.91
C GLN A 136 1.05 -2.57 7.86
N ASN A 137 1.79 -1.50 7.54
CA ASN A 137 2.97 -1.11 8.31
C ASN A 137 3.37 0.38 8.15
N TYR A 138 2.57 1.21 7.49
CA TYR A 138 2.86 2.65 7.42
C TYR A 138 2.78 3.28 8.81
N HIS A 139 1.86 2.82 9.67
CA HIS A 139 1.75 3.25 11.06
C HIS A 139 3.03 2.96 11.86
N ASP A 140 3.82 1.94 11.50
CA ASP A 140 5.09 1.61 12.16
C ASP A 140 6.15 2.71 11.99
N LEU A 141 6.02 3.57 10.98
CA LEU A 141 6.90 4.72 10.78
C LEU A 141 6.77 5.79 11.87
N PHE A 142 5.74 5.72 12.71
CA PHE A 142 5.49 6.59 13.87
C PHE A 142 5.90 5.95 15.19
N LEU A 143 6.38 4.70 15.18
CA LEU A 143 6.87 4.01 16.35
C LEU A 143 8.34 4.37 16.64
N ARG A 144 8.89 3.85 17.76
CA ARG A 144 10.27 4.11 18.21
C ARG A 144 11.27 3.82 17.08
N GLY A 145 12.08 4.85 16.76
CA GLY A 145 13.09 4.77 15.70
C GLY A 145 12.55 4.96 14.28
N GLY A 146 11.24 5.08 14.12
CA GLY A 146 10.62 5.45 12.85
C GLY A 146 10.66 6.97 12.62
N ASN A 147 10.61 7.37 11.35
CA ASN A 147 10.49 8.77 10.94
C ASN A 147 9.70 8.82 9.62
N ALA A 148 8.40 9.01 9.74
CA ALA A 148 7.50 9.03 8.59
C ALA A 148 7.83 10.17 7.62
N ASP A 149 8.12 11.38 8.11
CA ASP A 149 8.47 12.52 7.27
C ASP A 149 9.74 12.25 6.44
N ALA A 150 10.80 11.75 7.09
CA ALA A 150 12.04 11.41 6.40
C ALA A 150 11.85 10.23 5.42
N THR A 151 11.03 9.24 5.79
CA THR A 151 10.73 8.10 4.91
C THR A 151 9.93 8.55 3.69
N ASN A 152 8.88 9.37 3.86
CA ASN A 152 8.09 9.90 2.75
C ASN A 152 8.95 10.75 1.80
N ALA A 153 9.84 11.60 2.34
CA ALA A 153 10.78 12.38 1.53
C ALA A 153 11.76 11.49 0.76
N ALA A 154 12.26 10.43 1.39
CA ALA A 154 13.16 9.45 0.74
C ALA A 154 12.44 8.67 -0.37
N VAL A 155 11.20 8.24 -0.13
CA VAL A 155 10.34 7.62 -1.15
C VAL A 155 10.12 8.57 -2.32
N PHE A 156 9.78 9.84 -2.04
CA PHE A 156 9.64 10.85 -3.09
C PHE A 156 10.93 11.01 -3.90
N ALA A 157 12.07 11.07 -3.23
CA ALA A 157 13.37 11.16 -3.90
C ALA A 157 13.65 9.92 -4.77
N ALA A 158 13.35 8.71 -4.30
CA ALA A 158 13.61 7.46 -5.02
C ALA A 158 12.74 7.25 -6.26
N LEU A 159 11.52 7.78 -6.26
CA LEU A 159 10.59 7.61 -7.37
C LEU A 159 10.99 8.42 -8.61
N LYS A 160 10.72 7.86 -9.79
CA LYS A 160 10.72 8.58 -11.06
C LYS A 160 9.65 9.68 -11.06
N PRO A 161 9.77 10.77 -11.85
CA PRO A 161 8.64 11.66 -12.13
C PRO A 161 7.44 10.84 -12.65
N GLY A 162 6.25 11.12 -12.14
CA GLY A 162 5.04 10.33 -12.44
C GLY A 162 4.94 8.98 -11.72
N GLY A 163 5.95 8.60 -10.93
CA GLY A 163 5.97 7.36 -10.17
C GLY A 163 4.93 7.33 -9.05
N THR A 164 4.60 6.13 -8.60
CA THR A 164 3.51 5.85 -7.65
C THR A 164 4.04 5.50 -6.26
N TYR A 165 3.41 6.03 -5.22
CA TYR A 165 3.52 5.53 -3.85
C TYR A 165 2.17 4.93 -3.44
N LEU A 166 2.14 3.62 -3.20
CA LEU A 166 0.96 2.91 -2.71
C LEU A 166 1.08 2.68 -1.22
N VAL A 167 0.08 3.14 -0.48
CA VAL A 167 -0.03 2.93 0.98
C VAL A 167 -1.30 2.12 1.26
N ILE A 168 -1.12 0.94 1.83
CA ILE A 168 -2.19 0.12 2.39
C ILE A 168 -1.96 0.05 3.89
N ASP A 169 -2.93 0.46 4.71
CA ASP A 169 -2.76 0.33 6.16
C ASP A 169 -4.10 0.19 6.90
N HIS A 170 -4.01 -0.24 8.15
CA HIS A 170 -5.14 -0.38 9.05
C HIS A 170 -5.68 1.00 9.45
N ARG A 171 -6.96 1.24 9.19
CA ARG A 171 -7.60 2.50 9.55
C ARG A 171 -7.78 2.60 11.05
N GLY A 172 -7.44 3.77 11.59
CA GLY A 172 -7.79 4.23 12.92
C GLY A 172 -9.08 5.04 12.90
N GLY A 173 -9.54 5.42 14.07
CA GLY A 173 -10.68 6.32 14.22
C GLY A 173 -10.43 7.68 13.58
N ALA A 174 -11.45 8.28 12.97
CA ALA A 174 -11.35 9.61 12.38
C ALA A 174 -10.97 10.65 13.45
N GLY A 175 -9.97 11.49 13.17
CA GLY A 175 -9.45 12.51 14.09
C GLY A 175 -8.46 12.00 15.13
N THR A 176 -8.14 10.71 15.16
CA THR A 176 -7.12 10.16 16.08
C THR A 176 -5.68 10.46 15.66
N GLY A 177 -5.49 10.87 14.42
CA GLY A 177 -4.17 11.16 13.89
C GLY A 177 -3.26 9.94 13.93
N THR A 178 -2.13 10.05 14.64
CA THR A 178 -1.14 8.96 14.81
C THR A 178 -1.15 8.34 16.20
N SER A 179 -2.07 8.77 17.10
CA SER A 179 -2.05 8.37 18.53
C SER A 179 -2.30 6.88 18.76
N GLU A 180 -2.96 6.20 17.82
CA GLU A 180 -3.29 4.78 17.88
C GLU A 180 -2.22 3.87 17.28
N ALA A 181 -1.20 4.42 16.64
CA ALA A 181 -0.17 3.64 15.98
C ALA A 181 0.55 2.66 16.91
N GLY A 182 0.88 3.10 18.13
CA GLY A 182 1.61 2.29 19.12
C GLY A 182 0.74 1.36 19.97
N THR A 183 -0.58 1.57 20.01
CA THR A 183 -1.49 0.81 20.88
C THR A 183 -2.39 -0.14 20.11
N LEU A 184 -2.99 0.34 19.03
CA LEU A 184 -3.92 -0.41 18.20
C LEU A 184 -3.30 -0.89 16.88
N HIS A 185 -2.10 -0.40 16.53
CA HIS A 185 -1.49 -0.56 15.20
C HIS A 185 -2.40 -0.09 14.07
N ARG A 186 -2.99 1.09 14.29
CA ARG A 186 -3.89 1.78 13.38
C ARG A 186 -3.45 3.22 13.18
N ILE A 187 -3.84 3.81 12.08
CA ILE A 187 -3.58 5.22 11.80
C ILE A 187 -4.78 5.87 11.12
N ASP A 188 -5.06 7.12 11.47
CA ASP A 188 -6.09 7.91 10.80
C ASP A 188 -5.70 8.17 9.33
N GLU A 189 -6.62 7.87 8.43
CA GLU A 189 -6.43 8.03 6.99
C GLU A 189 -6.07 9.47 6.60
N ALA A 190 -6.72 10.46 7.23
CA ALA A 190 -6.40 11.86 6.99
C ALA A 190 -4.95 12.20 7.38
N ALA A 191 -4.42 11.61 8.45
CA ALA A 191 -3.03 11.80 8.85
C ALA A 191 -2.05 11.19 7.84
N VAL A 192 -2.38 10.06 7.23
CA VAL A 192 -1.59 9.47 6.15
C VAL A 192 -1.57 10.38 4.94
N ILE A 193 -2.74 10.85 4.49
CA ILE A 193 -2.84 11.73 3.31
C ILE A 193 -2.01 12.99 3.52
N VAL A 194 -2.22 13.70 4.63
CA VAL A 194 -1.47 14.93 4.94
C VAL A 194 0.04 14.67 5.03
N GLY A 195 0.46 13.57 5.69
CA GLY A 195 1.87 13.24 5.84
C GLY A 195 2.58 12.89 4.53
N VAL A 196 1.88 12.21 3.61
CA VAL A 196 2.44 11.87 2.30
C VAL A 196 2.45 13.09 1.37
N GLU A 197 1.38 13.88 1.36
CA GLU A 197 1.30 15.10 0.55
C GLU A 197 2.32 16.17 0.97
N LYS A 198 2.64 16.26 2.26
CA LYS A 198 3.73 17.12 2.78
C LYS A 198 5.08 16.84 2.11
N ALA A 199 5.34 15.60 1.69
CA ALA A 199 6.56 15.24 0.95
C ALA A 199 6.51 15.62 -0.55
N GLY A 200 5.40 16.19 -1.04
CA GLY A 200 5.22 16.66 -2.42
C GLY A 200 4.44 15.71 -3.32
N PHE A 201 3.86 14.66 -2.78
CA PHE A 201 2.94 13.78 -3.51
C PHE A 201 1.57 14.42 -3.68
N VAL A 202 0.78 13.86 -4.60
CA VAL A 202 -0.64 14.18 -4.78
C VAL A 202 -1.42 12.88 -4.66
N LEU A 203 -2.48 12.85 -3.86
CA LEU A 203 -3.42 11.72 -3.84
C LEU A 203 -4.05 11.58 -5.22
N ASP A 204 -3.85 10.42 -5.86
CA ASP A 204 -4.30 10.13 -7.23
C ASP A 204 -5.62 9.36 -7.24
N ASP A 205 -5.77 8.41 -6.29
CA ASP A 205 -6.95 7.55 -6.23
C ASP A 205 -7.01 6.76 -4.92
N GLU A 206 -8.19 6.23 -4.58
CA GLU A 206 -8.44 5.34 -3.44
C GLU A 206 -9.15 4.08 -3.89
N ASP A 207 -8.85 2.93 -3.27
CA ASP A 207 -9.57 1.69 -3.47
C ASP A 207 -10.32 1.29 -2.19
N MET A 208 -11.62 1.05 -2.33
CA MET A 208 -12.51 0.74 -1.22
C MET A 208 -12.68 -0.77 -0.97
N SER A 209 -11.99 -1.61 -1.72
CA SER A 209 -12.20 -3.06 -1.68
C SER A 209 -11.78 -3.71 -0.37
N LEU A 210 -10.88 -3.08 0.40
CA LEU A 210 -10.44 -3.54 1.72
C LEU A 210 -11.19 -2.85 2.88
N ARG A 211 -12.24 -2.07 2.59
CA ARG A 211 -13.10 -1.48 3.63
C ARG A 211 -13.93 -2.54 4.32
N ARG A 212 -14.06 -2.40 5.64
CA ARG A 212 -14.87 -3.29 6.50
C ARG A 212 -15.70 -2.47 7.47
N ALA A 213 -16.99 -2.42 7.22
CA ALA A 213 -17.92 -1.66 8.06
C ALA A 213 -18.17 -2.31 9.43
N ASP A 214 -17.81 -3.58 9.60
CA ASP A 214 -17.91 -4.36 10.83
C ASP A 214 -16.71 -4.18 11.78
N ASP A 215 -15.67 -3.47 11.36
CA ASP A 215 -14.52 -3.11 12.20
C ASP A 215 -14.73 -1.68 12.73
N ASP A 216 -15.01 -1.55 14.03
CA ASP A 216 -15.26 -0.29 14.74
C ASP A 216 -13.99 0.48 15.12
N HIS A 217 -12.82 0.00 14.73
CA HIS A 217 -11.48 0.55 14.98
C HIS A 217 -11.04 0.59 16.47
N THR A 218 -11.79 -0.03 17.37
CA THR A 218 -11.48 0.01 18.84
C THR A 218 -10.53 -1.08 19.29
N GLN A 219 -10.34 -2.13 18.47
CA GLN A 219 -9.51 -3.28 18.82
C GLN A 219 -8.13 -3.21 18.14
N PRO A 220 -7.07 -3.66 18.84
CA PRO A 220 -5.78 -3.88 18.22
C PRO A 220 -5.89 -4.86 17.04
N VAL A 221 -5.24 -4.55 15.93
CA VAL A 221 -5.33 -5.33 14.68
C VAL A 221 -5.00 -6.81 14.85
N PHE A 222 -4.12 -7.14 15.79
CA PHE A 222 -3.73 -8.53 16.08
C PHE A 222 -4.85 -9.41 16.61
N LYS A 223 -5.91 -8.82 17.17
CA LYS A 223 -7.09 -9.56 17.65
C LYS A 223 -8.06 -9.87 16.51
N LEU A 224 -8.04 -9.08 15.44
CA LEU A 224 -8.93 -9.21 14.29
C LEU A 224 -8.28 -9.96 13.13
N HIS A 225 -6.98 -10.25 13.24
CA HIS A 225 -6.19 -10.85 12.17
C HIS A 225 -6.34 -10.08 10.85
N ASP A 226 -6.75 -10.73 9.77
CA ASP A 226 -6.96 -10.08 8.47
C ASP A 226 -8.36 -9.44 8.30
N ALA A 227 -9.19 -9.39 9.36
CA ALA A 227 -10.55 -8.83 9.34
C ALA A 227 -10.60 -7.34 9.74
N THR A 228 -9.54 -6.59 9.50
CA THR A 228 -9.46 -5.16 9.80
C THR A 228 -9.94 -4.29 8.63
N ASP A 229 -10.54 -3.14 8.95
CA ASP A 229 -10.81 -2.09 7.97
C ASP A 229 -9.50 -1.44 7.53
N GLN A 230 -9.27 -1.34 6.22
CA GLN A 230 -8.01 -0.83 5.69
C GLN A 230 -8.25 0.27 4.65
N MET A 231 -7.38 1.27 4.66
CA MET A 231 -7.24 2.24 3.59
C MET A 231 -6.32 1.67 2.50
N VAL A 232 -6.59 2.04 1.26
CA VAL A 232 -5.71 1.76 0.10
C VAL A 232 -5.59 3.05 -0.69
N LEU A 233 -4.47 3.74 -0.52
CA LEU A 233 -4.23 5.07 -1.06
C LEU A 233 -3.13 5.02 -2.12
N ARG A 234 -3.43 5.54 -3.31
CA ARG A 234 -2.45 5.68 -4.38
C ARG A 234 -2.07 7.14 -4.55
N PHE A 235 -0.82 7.44 -4.28
CA PHE A 235 -0.25 8.76 -4.48
C PHE A 235 0.62 8.77 -5.73
N ARG A 236 0.70 9.92 -6.37
CA ARG A 236 1.53 10.16 -7.55
C ARG A 236 2.57 11.24 -7.27
N LYS A 237 3.83 10.98 -7.66
CA LYS A 237 4.84 12.03 -7.76
C LYS A 237 4.55 12.88 -8.99
N PRO A 238 4.35 14.22 -8.87
CA PRO A 238 4.12 15.07 -10.02
C PRO A 238 5.21 14.95 -11.09
N VAL A 239 4.81 15.10 -12.34
CA VAL A 239 5.73 15.29 -13.46
C VAL A 239 5.99 16.80 -13.52
N LYS A 240 7.22 17.21 -13.25
CA LYS A 240 7.64 18.61 -13.43
C LYS A 240 7.97 18.87 -14.88
#